data_baf0f65ab59b0013e423e3b92a680192
#
_entry.id   baf0f65ab59b0013e423e3b92a680192
#
_cell.length_a   1.000
_cell.length_b   1.000
_cell.length_c   1.000
_cell.angle_alpha   90.00
_cell.angle_beta   90.00
_cell.angle_gamma   90.00
#
_symmetry.space_group_name_H-M   'P 1'
#
loop_
_entity.id
_entity.type
_entity.pdbx_description
1 polymer ?
#
loop_
_entity_poly.entity_id
_entity_poly.type
_entity_poly.pdbx_seq_one_letter_code
_entity_poly.pdbx_strand_id
1 'polypeptide(L)'
;MSVIEYRNVDIQIDSKIILENVTFALEEGEFAYVVGTVGSGKSTLLKTIYGEVDIDGGEVLVFDKYDLTDISNRKLQELRQKIGIVFQDFQLLTDRSVHDNLDFVLRCTGWKDKEARETRIEEVLEQVGLLQKGYKRPHELSGGEQQRIVIARAILNRPALLLADEPTGNLDNATGNYIMNLLHSVCKEEKMAVLMITHNEQWLRDYPATVYRCADRRITKADAV
;
A
#
# COMPACT_ATOMS: atom_id res chain seq x y z
N MET A 1 -7.21 -14.18 -10.60
CA MET A 1 -5.80 -14.04 -11.07
C MET A 1 -4.99 -13.55 -9.88
N SER A 2 -3.89 -14.24 -9.57
CA SER A 2 -3.09 -13.86 -8.39
C SER A 2 -2.34 -12.56 -8.66
N VAL A 3 -2.49 -11.60 -7.73
CA VAL A 3 -1.77 -10.32 -7.78
C VAL A 3 -0.43 -10.42 -7.05
N ILE A 4 -0.40 -11.21 -5.98
CA ILE A 4 0.82 -11.54 -5.23
C ILE A 4 0.79 -13.03 -4.94
N GLU A 5 1.91 -13.72 -5.16
CA GLU A 5 2.09 -15.10 -4.76
C GLU A 5 3.48 -15.33 -4.20
N TYR A 6 3.55 -15.81 -2.95
CA TYR A 6 4.76 -16.24 -2.26
C TYR A 6 4.76 -17.74 -2.07
N ARG A 7 5.85 -18.42 -2.40
CA ARG A 7 6.03 -19.86 -2.24
C ARG A 7 7.34 -20.17 -1.54
N ASN A 8 7.26 -20.60 -0.28
CA ASN A 8 8.40 -21.05 0.55
C ASN A 8 9.55 -20.04 0.60
N VAL A 9 9.25 -18.77 0.85
CA VAL A 9 10.19 -17.66 0.79
C VAL A 9 10.77 -17.37 2.16
N ASP A 10 12.09 -17.19 2.22
CA ASP A 10 12.78 -16.64 3.39
C ASP A 10 13.11 -15.16 3.17
N ILE A 11 12.92 -14.34 4.19
CA ILE A 11 13.21 -12.92 4.18
C ILE A 11 14.25 -12.61 5.23
N GLN A 12 15.38 -12.05 4.79
CA GLN A 12 16.52 -11.74 5.65
C GLN A 12 16.89 -10.26 5.58
N ILE A 13 17.42 -9.74 6.68
CA ILE A 13 18.08 -8.41 6.75
C ILE A 13 19.40 -8.62 7.50
N ASP A 14 20.51 -8.20 6.90
CA ASP A 14 21.85 -8.32 7.48
C ASP A 14 22.15 -9.75 8.00
N SER A 15 21.85 -10.77 7.18
CA SER A 15 22.00 -12.19 7.50
C SER A 15 21.14 -12.71 8.67
N LYS A 16 20.17 -11.90 9.14
CA LYS A 16 19.20 -12.32 10.16
C LYS A 16 17.88 -12.65 9.48
N ILE A 17 17.40 -13.88 9.68
CA ILE A 17 16.09 -14.30 9.21
C ILE A 17 15.00 -13.54 9.98
N ILE A 18 14.19 -12.81 9.25
CA ILE A 18 13.04 -12.05 9.75
C ILE A 18 11.76 -12.88 9.60
N LEU A 19 11.56 -13.46 8.41
CA LEU A 19 10.45 -14.39 8.14
C LEU A 19 11.01 -15.62 7.42
N GLU A 20 10.45 -16.78 7.71
CA GLU A 20 10.86 -18.07 7.14
C GLU A 20 9.67 -18.82 6.54
N ASN A 21 9.91 -19.50 5.42
CA ASN A 21 8.93 -20.33 4.72
C ASN A 21 7.59 -19.61 4.48
N VAL A 22 7.66 -18.35 4.03
CA VAL A 22 6.47 -17.53 3.75
C VAL A 22 5.76 -18.10 2.54
N THR A 23 4.48 -18.43 2.71
CA THR A 23 3.60 -18.89 1.63
C THR A 23 2.24 -18.25 1.80
N PHE A 24 1.86 -17.37 0.86
CA PHE A 24 0.53 -16.75 0.80
C PHE A 24 0.25 -16.23 -0.60
N ALA A 25 -1.01 -15.96 -0.89
CA ALA A 25 -1.42 -15.34 -2.14
C ALA A 25 -2.47 -14.24 -1.89
N LEU A 26 -2.53 -13.26 -2.78
CA LEU A 26 -3.54 -12.21 -2.83
C LEU A 26 -4.14 -12.15 -4.24
N GLU A 27 -5.46 -12.23 -4.33
CA GLU A 27 -6.17 -12.24 -5.59
C GLU A 27 -6.58 -10.81 -6.02
N GLU A 28 -6.90 -10.66 -7.31
CA GLU A 28 -7.42 -9.41 -7.87
C GLU A 28 -8.71 -8.97 -7.16
N GLY A 29 -8.76 -7.70 -6.75
CA GLY A 29 -9.89 -7.14 -6.02
C GLY A 29 -10.05 -7.66 -4.59
N GLU A 30 -9.12 -8.47 -4.10
CA GLU A 30 -9.13 -8.95 -2.72
C GLU A 30 -8.60 -7.88 -1.76
N PHE A 31 -9.27 -7.74 -0.61
CA PHE A 31 -8.75 -7.01 0.54
C PHE A 31 -8.23 -8.01 1.57
N ALA A 32 -6.97 -7.87 1.97
CA ALA A 32 -6.37 -8.72 2.99
C ALA A 32 -5.60 -7.92 4.05
N TYR A 33 -5.67 -8.40 5.27
CA TYR A 33 -4.92 -7.87 6.41
C TYR A 33 -3.70 -8.73 6.73
N VAL A 34 -2.61 -8.08 7.12
CA VAL A 34 -1.47 -8.72 7.80
C VAL A 34 -1.43 -8.20 9.23
N VAL A 35 -1.69 -9.08 10.20
CA VAL A 35 -1.72 -8.74 11.62
C VAL A 35 -0.61 -9.45 12.39
N GLY A 36 -0.22 -8.90 13.52
CA GLY A 36 0.81 -9.47 14.39
C GLY A 36 1.43 -8.40 15.28
N THR A 37 2.24 -8.81 16.25
CA THR A 37 2.91 -7.90 17.19
C THR A 37 3.88 -6.95 16.49
N VAL A 38 4.21 -5.83 17.14
CA VAL A 38 5.24 -4.91 16.66
C VAL A 38 6.58 -5.66 16.55
N GLY A 39 7.30 -5.47 15.46
CA GLY A 39 8.57 -6.15 15.20
C GLY A 39 8.45 -7.60 14.68
N SER A 40 7.25 -8.10 14.37
CA SER A 40 7.08 -9.47 13.84
C SER A 40 7.50 -9.66 12.38
N GLY A 41 7.82 -8.58 11.63
CA GLY A 41 8.27 -8.65 10.23
C GLY A 41 7.23 -8.19 9.19
N LYS A 42 6.07 -7.67 9.60
CA LYS A 42 4.99 -7.25 8.69
C LYS A 42 5.43 -6.18 7.67
N SER A 43 6.03 -5.09 8.16
CA SER A 43 6.52 -4.02 7.27
C SER A 43 7.68 -4.51 6.39
N THR A 44 8.49 -5.45 6.89
CA THR A 44 9.53 -6.11 6.09
C THR A 44 8.93 -6.91 4.95
N LEU A 45 7.83 -7.65 5.20
CA LEU A 45 7.09 -8.35 4.15
C LEU A 45 6.60 -7.38 3.07
N LEU A 46 5.97 -6.25 3.44
CA LEU A 46 5.55 -5.26 2.45
C LEU A 46 6.73 -4.74 1.61
N LYS A 47 7.87 -4.50 2.25
CA LYS A 47 9.08 -3.97 1.60
C LYS A 47 9.65 -4.92 0.55
N THR A 48 9.48 -6.23 0.70
CA THR A 48 9.89 -7.18 -0.33
C THR A 48 9.03 -7.07 -1.59
N ILE A 49 7.72 -6.77 -1.48
CA ILE A 49 6.79 -6.71 -2.61
C ILE A 49 7.16 -5.60 -3.61
N TYR A 50 7.72 -4.48 -3.13
CA TYR A 50 8.19 -3.41 -4.01
C TYR A 50 9.72 -3.32 -4.10
N GLY A 51 10.43 -4.37 -3.63
CA GLY A 51 11.87 -4.54 -3.81
C GLY A 51 12.72 -3.52 -3.05
N GLU A 52 12.33 -3.15 -1.83
CA GLU A 52 13.18 -2.40 -0.88
C GLU A 52 14.00 -3.36 0.00
N VAL A 53 13.49 -4.56 0.23
CA VAL A 53 14.17 -5.67 0.90
C VAL A 53 14.28 -6.83 -0.06
N ASP A 54 15.45 -7.41 -0.16
CA ASP A 54 15.72 -8.56 -1.00
C ASP A 54 15.08 -9.83 -0.44
N ILE A 55 14.85 -10.79 -1.31
CA ILE A 55 14.25 -12.10 -1.02
C ILE A 55 15.38 -13.13 -1.07
N ASP A 56 15.40 -14.05 -0.11
CA ASP A 56 16.35 -15.15 -0.07
C ASP A 56 15.61 -16.49 -0.21
N GLY A 57 15.79 -17.13 -1.34
CA GLY A 57 15.12 -18.40 -1.68
C GLY A 57 13.62 -18.30 -1.96
N GLY A 58 13.03 -19.43 -2.33
CA GLY A 58 11.61 -19.50 -2.71
C GLY A 58 11.29 -18.86 -4.05
N GLU A 59 10.02 -18.56 -4.27
CA GLU A 59 9.50 -17.91 -5.48
C GLU A 59 8.52 -16.81 -5.09
N VAL A 60 8.67 -15.62 -5.67
CA VAL A 60 7.72 -14.52 -5.50
C VAL A 60 7.32 -13.97 -6.85
N LEU A 61 6.04 -14.11 -7.18
CA LEU A 61 5.44 -13.55 -8.38
C LEU A 61 4.49 -12.41 -8.02
N VAL A 62 4.61 -11.28 -8.73
CA VAL A 62 3.67 -10.18 -8.66
C VAL A 62 3.05 -9.97 -10.05
N PHE A 63 1.71 -9.91 -10.09
CA PHE A 63 0.91 -9.82 -11.33
C PHE A 63 1.19 -10.97 -12.32
N ASP A 64 1.52 -12.19 -11.86
CA ASP A 64 1.93 -13.35 -12.67
C ASP A 64 3.05 -13.04 -13.70
N LYS A 65 3.78 -11.96 -13.50
CA LYS A 65 4.74 -11.42 -14.48
C LYS A 65 6.10 -11.07 -13.89
N TYR A 66 6.09 -10.52 -12.69
CA TYR A 66 7.31 -10.00 -12.06
C TYR A 66 7.80 -10.99 -11.02
N ASP A 67 8.84 -11.74 -11.38
CA ASP A 67 9.57 -12.60 -10.45
C ASP A 67 10.56 -11.72 -9.66
N LEU A 68 10.29 -11.57 -8.35
CA LEU A 68 11.09 -10.70 -7.48
C LEU A 68 12.41 -11.34 -7.05
N THR A 69 12.58 -12.65 -7.26
CA THR A 69 13.84 -13.35 -6.92
C THR A 69 14.98 -13.02 -7.90
N ASP A 70 14.64 -12.64 -9.14
CA ASP A 70 15.60 -12.24 -10.18
C ASP A 70 15.08 -11.06 -11.02
N ILE A 71 14.61 -10.02 -10.34
CA ILE A 71 14.03 -8.85 -11.03
C ILE A 71 15.12 -7.83 -11.42
N SER A 72 15.19 -7.47 -12.69
CA SER A 72 16.07 -6.39 -13.12
C SER A 72 15.55 -5.02 -12.64
N ASN A 73 16.46 -4.07 -12.41
CA ASN A 73 16.11 -2.71 -11.98
C ASN A 73 15.06 -2.04 -12.88
N ARG A 74 15.09 -2.27 -14.19
CA ARG A 74 14.11 -1.73 -15.12
C ARG A 74 12.72 -2.30 -14.86
N LYS A 75 12.60 -3.63 -14.72
CA LYS A 75 11.33 -4.30 -14.42
C LYS A 75 10.80 -3.92 -13.04
N LEU A 76 11.70 -3.73 -12.06
CA LEU A 76 11.32 -3.25 -10.73
C LEU A 76 10.71 -1.84 -10.77
N GLN A 77 11.26 -0.92 -11.58
CA GLN A 77 10.65 0.39 -11.77
C GLN A 77 9.28 0.32 -12.48
N GLU A 78 9.12 -0.58 -13.45
CA GLU A 78 7.82 -0.84 -14.11
C GLU A 78 6.79 -1.41 -13.11
N LEU A 79 7.22 -2.29 -12.21
CA LEU A 79 6.38 -2.85 -11.15
C LEU A 79 5.93 -1.77 -10.16
N ARG A 80 6.87 -0.96 -9.66
CA ARG A 80 6.59 0.12 -8.69
C ARG A 80 5.54 1.12 -9.19
N GLN A 81 5.45 1.37 -10.50
CA GLN A 81 4.41 2.23 -11.08
C GLN A 81 3.00 1.62 -11.02
N LYS A 82 2.89 0.30 -10.84
CA LYS A 82 1.63 -0.44 -10.74
C LYS A 82 1.19 -0.69 -9.31
N ILE A 83 2.00 -0.29 -8.34
CA ILE A 83 1.76 -0.45 -6.90
C ILE A 83 1.54 0.93 -6.29
N GLY A 84 0.42 1.11 -5.60
CA GLY A 84 0.22 2.23 -4.69
C GLY A 84 0.75 1.89 -3.30
N ILE A 85 1.37 2.85 -2.61
CA ILE A 85 1.88 2.63 -1.26
C ILE A 85 1.39 3.74 -0.33
N VAL A 86 0.77 3.33 0.77
CA VAL A 86 0.38 4.17 1.89
C VAL A 86 1.30 3.84 3.06
N PHE A 87 2.23 4.73 3.36
CA PHE A 87 3.18 4.57 4.47
C PHE A 87 2.56 4.99 5.80
N GLN A 88 3.07 4.47 6.90
CA GLN A 88 2.68 4.85 8.26
C GLN A 88 2.97 6.35 8.52
N ASP A 89 4.14 6.83 8.08
CA ASP A 89 4.46 8.24 8.07
C ASP A 89 4.01 8.83 6.73
N PHE A 90 3.36 9.97 6.74
CA PHE A 90 2.74 10.56 5.54
C PHE A 90 3.70 10.70 4.36
N GLN A 91 4.99 10.97 4.60
CA GLN A 91 6.03 11.15 3.58
C GLN A 91 5.61 12.11 2.45
N LEU A 92 4.91 13.17 2.80
CA LEU A 92 4.58 14.26 1.90
C LEU A 92 5.75 15.23 1.79
N LEU A 93 5.97 15.78 0.59
CA LEU A 93 6.96 16.83 0.36
C LEU A 93 6.47 18.12 1.01
N THR A 94 7.08 18.52 2.12
CA THR A 94 6.60 19.61 2.98
C THR A 94 6.83 21.01 2.41
N ASP A 95 7.76 21.12 1.46
CA ASP A 95 8.10 22.34 0.71
C ASP A 95 7.13 22.64 -0.44
N ARG A 96 6.21 21.72 -0.76
CA ARG A 96 5.29 21.76 -1.89
C ARG A 96 3.84 21.77 -1.46
N SER A 97 2.97 22.30 -2.34
CA SER A 97 1.53 22.18 -2.17
C SER A 97 1.06 20.72 -2.33
N VAL A 98 -0.19 20.44 -1.93
CA VAL A 98 -0.85 19.16 -2.21
C VAL A 98 -0.85 18.85 -3.69
N HIS A 99 -1.26 19.81 -4.51
CA HIS A 99 -1.26 19.69 -5.97
C HIS A 99 0.14 19.33 -6.50
N ASP A 100 1.19 20.04 -6.07
CA ASP A 100 2.55 19.78 -6.53
C ASP A 100 3.11 18.44 -6.04
N ASN A 101 2.67 17.95 -4.88
CA ASN A 101 2.97 16.59 -4.41
C ASN A 101 2.42 15.54 -5.38
N LEU A 102 1.19 15.72 -5.87
CA LEU A 102 0.55 14.79 -6.80
C LEU A 102 1.12 14.94 -8.22
N ASP A 103 1.28 16.16 -8.73
CA ASP A 103 1.86 16.42 -10.07
C ASP A 103 3.29 15.85 -10.18
N PHE A 104 4.07 15.96 -9.11
CA PHE A 104 5.42 15.40 -9.06
C PHE A 104 5.42 13.89 -9.33
N VAL A 105 4.51 13.15 -8.70
CA VAL A 105 4.41 11.69 -8.90
C VAL A 105 4.03 11.36 -10.34
N LEU A 106 3.01 12.03 -10.90
CA LEU A 106 2.59 11.80 -12.29
C LEU A 106 3.72 12.07 -13.29
N ARG A 107 4.46 13.15 -13.08
CA ARG A 107 5.63 13.45 -13.92
C ARG A 107 6.72 12.39 -13.81
N CYS A 108 7.03 11.93 -12.61
CA CYS A 108 8.01 10.86 -12.38
C CYS A 108 7.57 9.52 -12.96
N THR A 109 6.28 9.28 -13.08
CA THR A 109 5.71 8.04 -13.65
C THR A 109 5.38 8.16 -15.15
N GLY A 110 5.80 9.24 -15.80
CA GLY A 110 5.81 9.36 -17.26
C GLY A 110 4.59 10.03 -17.88
N TRP A 111 3.72 10.66 -17.09
CA TRP A 111 2.59 11.45 -17.60
C TRP A 111 3.09 12.78 -18.21
N LYS A 112 3.20 12.83 -19.53
CA LYS A 112 3.75 14.00 -20.26
C LYS A 112 2.71 15.12 -20.43
N ASP A 113 1.46 14.76 -20.69
CA ASP A 113 0.39 15.70 -20.93
C ASP A 113 -0.01 16.42 -19.64
N LYS A 114 0.03 17.76 -19.66
CA LYS A 114 -0.30 18.59 -18.51
C LYS A 114 -1.80 18.54 -18.18
N GLU A 115 -2.66 18.65 -19.20
CA GLU A 115 -4.12 18.67 -19.01
C GLU A 115 -4.59 17.33 -18.42
N ALA A 116 -4.06 16.20 -18.93
CA ALA A 116 -4.36 14.88 -18.37
C ALA A 116 -3.91 14.75 -16.90
N ARG A 117 -2.76 15.35 -16.51
CA ARG A 117 -2.32 15.36 -15.12
C ARG A 117 -3.25 16.20 -14.24
N GLU A 118 -3.61 17.39 -14.66
CA GLU A 118 -4.54 18.27 -13.92
C GLU A 118 -5.88 17.55 -13.68
N THR A 119 -6.47 16.98 -14.73
CA THR A 119 -7.71 16.20 -14.61
C THR A 119 -7.56 15.06 -13.61
N ARG A 120 -6.46 14.29 -13.69
CA ARG A 120 -6.24 13.16 -12.78
C ARG A 120 -6.05 13.61 -11.34
N ILE A 121 -5.38 14.72 -11.09
CA ILE A 121 -5.22 15.31 -9.76
C ILE A 121 -6.58 15.72 -9.19
N GLU A 122 -7.42 16.39 -9.99
CA GLU A 122 -8.77 16.76 -9.57
C GLU A 122 -9.62 15.53 -9.24
N GLU A 123 -9.63 14.49 -10.09
CA GLU A 123 -10.32 13.23 -9.85
C GLU A 123 -9.95 12.60 -8.49
N VAL A 124 -8.65 12.43 -8.20
CA VAL A 124 -8.23 11.80 -6.96
C VAL A 124 -8.48 12.68 -5.73
N LEU A 125 -8.35 14.00 -5.86
CA LEU A 125 -8.68 14.94 -4.78
C LEU A 125 -10.18 14.93 -4.47
N GLU A 126 -11.04 14.78 -5.48
CA GLU A 126 -12.48 14.61 -5.32
C GLU A 126 -12.79 13.28 -4.62
N GLN A 127 -12.19 12.16 -5.07
CA GLN A 127 -12.36 10.84 -4.45
C GLN A 127 -12.04 10.84 -2.96
N VAL A 128 -11.01 11.58 -2.53
CA VAL A 128 -10.65 11.69 -1.11
C VAL A 128 -11.33 12.86 -0.39
N GLY A 129 -12.24 13.59 -1.04
CA GLY A 129 -13.00 14.71 -0.46
C GLY A 129 -12.15 15.92 -0.13
N LEU A 130 -11.09 16.21 -0.90
CA LEU A 130 -10.14 17.31 -0.67
C LEU A 130 -9.90 18.19 -1.93
N LEU A 131 -10.84 18.18 -2.88
CA LEU A 131 -10.71 18.95 -4.13
C LEU A 131 -10.32 20.42 -3.89
N GLN A 132 -10.90 21.05 -2.86
CA GLN A 132 -10.65 22.46 -2.53
C GLN A 132 -9.37 22.70 -1.70
N LYS A 133 -8.55 21.67 -1.49
CA LYS A 133 -7.33 21.75 -0.67
C LYS A 133 -6.02 21.64 -1.48
N GLY A 134 -6.10 21.57 -2.81
CA GLY A 134 -4.94 21.38 -3.69
C GLY A 134 -3.83 22.42 -3.49
N TYR A 135 -4.17 23.67 -3.17
CA TYR A 135 -3.22 24.78 -2.95
C TYR A 135 -2.53 24.76 -1.58
N LYS A 136 -3.05 23.97 -0.62
CA LYS A 136 -2.50 23.87 0.74
C LYS A 136 -1.17 23.13 0.77
N ARG A 137 -0.34 23.45 1.76
CA ARG A 137 0.85 22.68 2.08
C ARG A 137 0.53 21.63 3.17
N PRO A 138 1.31 20.54 3.28
CA PRO A 138 1.05 19.48 4.26
C PRO A 138 0.87 19.98 5.69
N HIS A 139 1.67 20.93 6.17
CA HIS A 139 1.59 21.47 7.53
C HIS A 139 0.33 22.32 7.79
N GLU A 140 -0.42 22.68 6.76
CA GLU A 140 -1.70 23.40 6.88
C GLU A 140 -2.91 22.43 6.92
N LEU A 141 -2.65 21.11 6.89
CA LEU A 141 -3.66 20.07 6.91
C LEU A 141 -3.68 19.34 8.25
N SER A 142 -4.85 18.90 8.70
CA SER A 142 -4.97 17.96 9.81
C SER A 142 -4.34 16.61 9.47
N GLY A 143 -4.03 15.77 10.46
CA GLY A 143 -3.47 14.44 10.23
C GLY A 143 -4.36 13.58 9.34
N GLY A 144 -5.67 13.60 9.54
CA GLY A 144 -6.63 12.90 8.70
C GLY A 144 -6.71 13.43 7.26
N GLU A 145 -6.53 14.75 7.05
CA GLU A 145 -6.44 15.32 5.70
C GLU A 145 -5.12 14.92 5.04
N GLN A 146 -4.00 14.93 5.76
CA GLN A 146 -2.72 14.46 5.24
C GLN A 146 -2.80 12.99 4.83
N GLN A 147 -3.42 12.14 5.65
CA GLN A 147 -3.62 10.72 5.32
C GLN A 147 -4.46 10.55 4.04
N ARG A 148 -5.51 11.34 3.85
CA ARG A 148 -6.30 11.31 2.61
C ARG A 148 -5.49 11.73 1.39
N ILE A 149 -4.56 12.69 1.52
CA ILE A 149 -3.64 13.05 0.43
C ILE A 149 -2.64 11.92 0.15
N VAL A 150 -2.16 11.21 1.17
CA VAL A 150 -1.31 10.01 0.98
C VAL A 150 -2.05 8.94 0.19
N ILE A 151 -3.34 8.71 0.50
CA ILE A 151 -4.19 7.78 -0.26
C ILE A 151 -4.39 8.28 -1.70
N ALA A 152 -4.73 9.57 -1.91
CA ALA A 152 -4.83 10.16 -3.23
C ALA A 152 -3.55 9.94 -4.05
N ARG A 153 -2.39 10.16 -3.44
CA ARG A 153 -1.08 9.90 -4.07
C ARG A 153 -0.89 8.42 -4.43
N ALA A 154 -1.31 7.51 -3.55
CA ALA A 154 -1.15 6.08 -3.77
C ALA A 154 -2.02 5.56 -4.93
N ILE A 155 -3.23 6.11 -5.12
CA ILE A 155 -4.16 5.69 -6.19
C ILE A 155 -4.00 6.49 -7.51
N LEU A 156 -3.08 7.44 -7.55
CA LEU A 156 -2.91 8.39 -8.65
C LEU A 156 -2.68 7.72 -10.02
N ASN A 157 -1.88 6.67 -10.05
CA ASN A 157 -1.55 5.91 -11.26
C ASN A 157 -2.54 4.75 -11.55
N ARG A 158 -3.69 4.71 -10.89
CA ARG A 158 -4.66 3.59 -10.99
C ARG A 158 -3.97 2.23 -10.79
N PRO A 159 -3.32 2.03 -9.62
CA PRO A 159 -2.57 0.81 -9.37
C PRO A 159 -3.50 -0.40 -9.29
N ALA A 160 -3.00 -1.58 -9.68
CA ALA A 160 -3.72 -2.83 -9.49
C ALA A 160 -3.55 -3.40 -8.07
N LEU A 161 -2.55 -2.90 -7.31
CA LEU A 161 -2.24 -3.30 -5.94
C LEU A 161 -1.99 -2.07 -5.07
N LEU A 162 -2.61 -2.04 -3.90
CA LEU A 162 -2.33 -1.07 -2.83
C LEU A 162 -1.70 -1.78 -1.63
N LEU A 163 -0.55 -1.30 -1.22
CA LEU A 163 0.12 -1.71 0.02
C LEU A 163 -0.08 -0.62 1.05
N ALA A 164 -0.64 -0.96 2.22
CA ALA A 164 -0.90 0.01 3.28
C ALA A 164 -0.24 -0.45 4.59
N ASP A 165 0.72 0.32 5.08
CA ASP A 165 1.39 0.07 6.36
C ASP A 165 0.82 0.97 7.44
N GLU A 166 -0.02 0.40 8.32
CA GLU A 166 -0.67 1.08 9.46
C GLU A 166 -1.37 2.41 9.07
N PRO A 167 -2.23 2.45 8.03
CA PRO A 167 -2.75 3.70 7.46
C PRO A 167 -3.64 4.49 8.42
N THR A 168 -4.02 3.92 9.55
CA THR A 168 -4.88 4.55 10.59
C THR A 168 -4.18 4.68 11.94
N GLY A 169 -2.91 4.26 12.05
CA GLY A 169 -2.21 4.14 13.32
C GLY A 169 -2.03 5.45 14.10
N ASN A 170 -2.00 6.58 13.41
CA ASN A 170 -1.81 7.92 14.00
C ASN A 170 -3.11 8.75 14.04
N LEU A 171 -4.27 8.12 13.85
CA LEU A 171 -5.55 8.81 13.72
C LEU A 171 -6.51 8.44 14.87
N ASP A 172 -7.42 9.35 15.21
CA ASP A 172 -8.54 9.03 16.09
C ASP A 172 -9.51 8.04 15.42
N ASN A 173 -10.34 7.38 16.21
CA ASN A 173 -11.25 6.34 15.71
C ASN A 173 -12.23 6.83 14.64
N ALA A 174 -12.74 8.06 14.74
CA ALA A 174 -13.70 8.57 13.76
C ALA A 174 -13.02 8.83 12.42
N THR A 175 -11.84 9.43 12.44
CA THR A 175 -10.99 9.63 11.24
C THR A 175 -10.52 8.30 10.69
N GLY A 176 -10.12 7.34 11.54
CA GLY A 176 -9.75 5.99 11.13
C GLY A 176 -10.87 5.26 10.39
N ASN A 177 -12.11 5.31 10.90
CA ASN A 177 -13.29 4.76 10.22
C ASN A 177 -13.50 5.38 8.83
N TYR A 178 -13.34 6.70 8.72
CA TYR A 178 -13.43 7.38 7.42
C TYR A 178 -12.40 6.84 6.43
N ILE A 179 -11.13 6.70 6.87
CA ILE A 179 -10.05 6.15 6.04
C ILE A 179 -10.33 4.70 5.63
N MET A 180 -10.83 3.86 6.54
CA MET A 180 -11.18 2.48 6.22
C MET A 180 -12.30 2.40 5.17
N ASN A 181 -13.37 3.19 5.34
CA ASN A 181 -14.43 3.29 4.35
C ASN A 181 -13.89 3.72 2.97
N LEU A 182 -13.02 4.74 2.95
CA LEU A 182 -12.40 5.23 1.73
C LEU A 182 -11.59 4.13 1.03
N LEU A 183 -10.71 3.43 1.77
CA LEU A 183 -9.89 2.35 1.21
C LEU A 183 -10.75 1.21 0.65
N HIS A 184 -11.81 0.79 1.36
CA HIS A 184 -12.72 -0.25 0.87
C HIS A 184 -13.54 0.20 -0.34
N SER A 185 -13.99 1.46 -0.39
CA SER A 185 -14.70 2.03 -1.55
C SER A 185 -13.81 2.01 -2.78
N VAL A 186 -12.60 2.57 -2.67
CA VAL A 186 -11.65 2.65 -3.78
C VAL A 186 -11.23 1.25 -4.26
N CYS A 187 -10.97 0.32 -3.33
CA CYS A 187 -10.67 -1.08 -3.67
C CYS A 187 -11.77 -1.69 -4.54
N LYS A 188 -13.03 -1.51 -4.13
CA LYS A 188 -14.19 -2.08 -4.85
C LYS A 188 -14.43 -1.41 -6.19
N GLU A 189 -14.33 -0.08 -6.27
CA GLU A 189 -14.58 0.70 -7.48
C GLU A 189 -13.53 0.42 -8.56
N GLU A 190 -12.25 0.39 -8.17
CA GLU A 190 -11.12 0.21 -9.07
C GLU A 190 -10.73 -1.27 -9.27
N LYS A 191 -11.42 -2.21 -8.60
CA LYS A 191 -11.05 -3.65 -8.55
C LYS A 191 -9.60 -3.88 -8.15
N MET A 192 -9.07 -3.02 -7.30
CA MET A 192 -7.71 -3.02 -6.84
C MET A 192 -7.53 -4.02 -5.69
N ALA A 193 -6.49 -4.82 -5.71
CA ALA A 193 -6.12 -5.64 -4.56
C ALA A 193 -5.51 -4.76 -3.45
N VAL A 194 -5.80 -5.06 -2.18
CA VAL A 194 -5.26 -4.31 -1.04
C VAL A 194 -4.63 -5.28 -0.03
N LEU A 195 -3.36 -5.06 0.30
CA LEU A 195 -2.69 -5.71 1.41
C LEU A 195 -2.40 -4.67 2.50
N MET A 196 -3.10 -4.74 3.61
CA MET A 196 -3.02 -3.77 4.70
C MET A 196 -2.41 -4.38 5.95
N ILE A 197 -1.34 -3.79 6.45
CA ILE A 197 -0.84 -4.07 7.79
C ILE A 197 -1.66 -3.27 8.80
N THR A 198 -2.11 -3.93 9.87
CA THR A 198 -2.71 -3.27 11.03
C THR A 198 -2.51 -4.08 12.30
N HIS A 199 -2.46 -3.38 13.43
CA HIS A 199 -2.55 -3.99 14.76
C HIS A 199 -3.92 -3.76 15.42
N ASN A 200 -4.82 -3.04 14.75
CA ASN A 200 -6.15 -2.74 15.26
C ASN A 200 -7.14 -3.84 14.89
N GLU A 201 -7.45 -4.72 15.85
CA GLU A 201 -8.39 -5.83 15.65
C GLU A 201 -9.84 -5.38 15.42
N GLN A 202 -10.20 -4.13 15.73
CA GLN A 202 -11.53 -3.62 15.46
C GLN A 202 -11.80 -3.57 13.95
N TRP A 203 -10.80 -3.19 13.15
CA TRP A 203 -10.94 -3.16 11.68
C TRP A 203 -11.26 -4.51 11.08
N LEU A 204 -10.75 -5.61 11.65
CA LEU A 204 -11.04 -6.96 11.18
C LEU A 204 -12.50 -7.35 11.40
N ARG A 205 -13.11 -6.84 12.48
CA ARG A 205 -14.54 -7.07 12.79
C ARG A 205 -15.46 -6.18 11.98
N ASP A 206 -15.12 -4.89 11.87
CA ASP A 206 -15.97 -3.90 11.20
C ASP A 206 -15.88 -4.00 9.66
N TYR A 207 -14.75 -4.49 9.14
CA TYR A 207 -14.45 -4.67 7.73
C TYR A 207 -13.89 -6.08 7.45
N PRO A 208 -14.73 -7.12 7.50
CA PRO A 208 -14.29 -8.50 7.33
C PRO A 208 -13.58 -8.73 5.97
N ALA A 209 -12.40 -9.35 6.01
CA ALA A 209 -11.58 -9.67 4.83
C ALA A 209 -10.64 -10.82 5.17
N THR A 210 -9.84 -11.28 4.19
CA THR A 210 -8.80 -12.29 4.44
C THR A 210 -7.79 -11.78 5.47
N VAL A 211 -7.43 -12.62 6.45
CA VAL A 211 -6.48 -12.27 7.51
C VAL A 211 -5.26 -13.20 7.44
N TYR A 212 -4.08 -12.61 7.37
CA TYR A 212 -2.81 -13.29 7.53
C TYR A 212 -2.18 -12.90 8.87
N ARG A 213 -1.83 -13.87 9.68
CA ARG A 213 -1.16 -13.65 10.98
C ARG A 213 0.34 -13.80 10.83
N CYS A 214 1.07 -12.77 11.22
CA CYS A 214 2.53 -12.76 11.28
C CYS A 214 2.98 -13.02 12.73
N ALA A 215 3.43 -14.24 13.02
CA ALA A 215 3.92 -14.66 14.32
C ALA A 215 5.01 -15.73 14.15
N ASP A 216 5.92 -15.82 15.11
CA ASP A 216 6.99 -16.82 15.15
C ASP A 216 7.76 -16.94 13.83
N ARG A 217 8.05 -15.78 13.20
CA ARG A 217 8.70 -15.65 11.89
C ARG A 217 7.93 -16.28 10.73
N ARG A 218 6.64 -16.51 10.85
CA ARG A 218 5.79 -17.14 9.82
C ARG A 218 4.59 -16.29 9.48
N ILE A 219 4.09 -16.48 8.28
CA ILE A 219 2.80 -15.94 7.82
C ILE A 219 1.84 -17.12 7.69
N THR A 220 0.73 -17.07 8.40
CA THR A 220 -0.32 -18.09 8.32
C THR A 220 -1.66 -17.45 8.05
N LYS A 221 -2.47 -18.04 7.16
CA LYS A 221 -3.86 -17.61 6.97
C LYS A 221 -4.63 -17.90 8.25
N ALA A 222 -5.26 -16.87 8.81
CA ALA A 222 -6.13 -17.06 9.98
C ALA A 222 -7.55 -17.41 9.51
N ASP A 223 -8.24 -18.22 10.29
CA ASP A 223 -9.68 -18.41 10.09
C ASP A 223 -10.40 -17.07 10.26
N ALA A 224 -11.47 -16.86 9.48
CA ALA A 224 -12.26 -15.65 9.56
C ALA A 224 -12.77 -15.44 11.01
N VAL A 225 -12.54 -14.25 11.55
CA VAL A 225 -12.97 -13.86 12.90
C VAL A 225 -14.48 -13.60 12.91
#